data_f1bbca20832e7eeb9da271342e23a026
#
_entry.id   f1bbca20832e7eeb9da271342e23a026
#
_cell.length_a   1.000
_cell.length_b   1.000
_cell.length_c   1.000
_cell.angle_alpha   90.00
_cell.angle_beta   90.00
_cell.angle_gamma   90.00
#
_symmetry.space_group_name_H-M   'P 1'
#
loop_
_entity.id
_entity.type
_entity.pdbx_description
1 polymer ?
#
loop_
_entity_poly.entity_id
_entity_poly.type
_entity_poly.pdbx_seq_one_letter_code
_entity_poly.pdbx_strand_id
1 'polypeptide(L)'
;MPTTKFDKESIKNSIVGKVQRYNGLTIEEATPHQIYRAVASTVRDQIMQKYMISREERKQSKGKRLYYLSVEFLMGRAMYCNMLNLVSSKEYTEALNELGIDIRSVLKEEPEPGLGNGGLGRLAACFMDSLSSLDLPAMGCSIRYEYGLFRQKIVDGQQVEMPDSWLDNGNVWENAVMQDTCEIHFGGHVEEIEVDGEKRYTTKDYYTVEAVPYDVPIVGYDTVTVNPLRLWSARSPKKLDLNSFGEGRYVQASEEIELAETISKVLYPEDRHYEGKMLRLKQHYFFVSASLQYIIKDFKKNYGNHFELLPEKVVVHINDTHPGMAIPELMRILMDEEGLGWDEASAIVQIGTGSPAWLL
;
A
#
# COMPACT_ATOMS: atom_id res chain seq x y z
N MET A 1 2.68 -25.06 12.56
CA MET A 1 2.76 -25.55 11.16
C MET A 1 4.18 -26.03 10.92
N PRO A 2 4.45 -27.10 10.12
CA PRO A 2 5.81 -27.45 9.76
C PRO A 2 6.40 -26.29 8.94
N THR A 3 7.46 -25.67 9.44
CA THR A 3 8.19 -24.64 8.70
C THR A 3 8.97 -25.32 7.58
N THR A 4 8.73 -24.93 6.33
CA THR A 4 9.54 -25.39 5.21
C THR A 4 10.97 -24.93 5.44
N LYS A 5 11.92 -25.85 5.36
CA LYS A 5 13.33 -25.51 5.52
C LYS A 5 13.79 -24.78 4.24
N PHE A 6 14.32 -23.59 4.39
CA PHE A 6 14.87 -22.77 3.29
C PHE A 6 16.40 -22.92 3.23
N ASP A 7 16.88 -24.17 3.13
CA ASP A 7 18.28 -24.45 2.82
C ASP A 7 18.54 -24.31 1.30
N LYS A 8 19.80 -24.29 0.94
CA LYS A 8 20.26 -24.12 -0.44
C LYS A 8 19.56 -25.07 -1.43
N GLU A 9 19.40 -26.34 -1.07
CA GLU A 9 18.82 -27.34 -1.98
C GLU A 9 17.30 -27.10 -2.15
N SER A 10 16.57 -26.78 -1.09
CA SER A 10 15.16 -26.46 -1.19
C SER A 10 14.90 -25.17 -1.97
N ILE A 11 15.77 -24.17 -1.82
CA ILE A 11 15.72 -22.92 -2.61
C ILE A 11 15.94 -23.22 -4.08
N LYS A 12 17.01 -23.96 -4.43
CA LYS A 12 17.32 -24.36 -5.81
C LYS A 12 16.13 -25.09 -6.45
N ASN A 13 15.61 -26.11 -5.77
CA ASN A 13 14.46 -26.89 -6.26
C ASN A 13 13.20 -26.03 -6.41
N SER A 14 12.97 -25.08 -5.51
CA SER A 14 11.85 -24.12 -5.62
C SER A 14 11.99 -23.24 -6.87
N ILE A 15 13.17 -22.67 -7.11
CA ILE A 15 13.43 -21.81 -8.28
C ILE A 15 13.20 -22.59 -9.57
N VAL A 16 13.84 -23.76 -9.73
CA VAL A 16 13.67 -24.62 -10.90
C VAL A 16 12.20 -24.98 -11.10
N GLY A 17 11.55 -25.48 -10.04
CA GLY A 17 10.15 -25.86 -10.09
C GLY A 17 9.19 -24.69 -10.42
N LYS A 18 9.52 -23.44 -10.05
CA LYS A 18 8.72 -22.26 -10.42
C LYS A 18 8.94 -21.88 -11.88
N VAL A 19 10.15 -21.92 -12.40
CA VAL A 19 10.41 -21.71 -13.84
C VAL A 19 9.61 -22.70 -14.67
N GLN A 20 9.64 -23.97 -14.31
CA GLN A 20 8.88 -25.02 -15.00
C GLN A 20 7.36 -24.78 -14.92
N ARG A 21 6.81 -24.55 -13.72
CA ARG A 21 5.36 -24.42 -13.52
C ARG A 21 4.78 -23.12 -14.08
N TYR A 22 5.52 -22.01 -14.04
CA TYR A 22 5.00 -20.72 -14.50
C TYR A 22 5.20 -20.48 -15.98
N ASN A 23 6.28 -21.06 -16.57
CA ASN A 23 6.67 -20.76 -17.94
C ASN A 23 6.74 -22.00 -18.84
N GLY A 24 6.73 -23.20 -18.28
CA GLY A 24 6.91 -24.45 -19.06
C GLY A 24 8.32 -24.60 -19.64
N LEU A 25 9.34 -23.97 -19.04
CA LEU A 25 10.72 -23.89 -19.53
C LEU A 25 11.70 -24.52 -18.56
N THR A 26 12.88 -24.89 -19.06
CA THR A 26 14.04 -25.19 -18.23
C THR A 26 14.74 -23.89 -17.80
N ILE A 27 15.73 -23.98 -16.90
CA ILE A 27 16.53 -22.82 -16.48
C ILE A 27 17.31 -22.21 -17.63
N GLU A 28 17.84 -23.04 -18.51
CA GLU A 28 18.66 -22.65 -19.68
C GLU A 28 17.83 -21.94 -20.76
N GLU A 29 16.54 -22.25 -20.85
CA GLU A 29 15.62 -21.65 -21.81
C GLU A 29 14.97 -20.36 -21.26
N ALA A 30 14.98 -20.18 -19.94
CA ALA A 30 14.29 -19.06 -19.27
C ALA A 30 15.03 -17.73 -19.49
N THR A 31 14.26 -16.67 -19.74
CA THR A 31 14.80 -15.31 -19.79
C THR A 31 15.23 -14.82 -18.40
N PRO A 32 16.16 -13.85 -18.31
CA PRO A 32 16.57 -13.27 -17.03
C PRO A 32 15.37 -12.79 -16.17
N HIS A 33 14.35 -12.19 -16.78
CA HIS A 33 13.15 -11.75 -16.10
C HIS A 33 12.31 -12.91 -15.54
N GLN A 34 12.18 -14.02 -16.28
CA GLN A 34 11.47 -15.21 -15.79
C GLN A 34 12.21 -15.85 -14.60
N ILE A 35 13.54 -15.87 -14.65
CA ILE A 35 14.39 -16.31 -13.53
C ILE A 35 14.20 -15.38 -12.32
N TYR A 36 14.25 -14.05 -12.52
CA TYR A 36 13.96 -13.08 -11.46
C TYR A 36 12.62 -13.38 -10.79
N ARG A 37 11.54 -13.56 -11.56
CA ARG A 37 10.21 -13.86 -11.00
C ARG A 37 10.18 -15.14 -10.18
N ALA A 38 10.88 -16.18 -10.61
CA ALA A 38 10.98 -17.44 -9.89
C ALA A 38 11.74 -17.27 -8.57
N VAL A 39 12.86 -16.55 -8.57
CA VAL A 39 13.65 -16.23 -7.38
C VAL A 39 12.85 -15.37 -6.41
N ALA A 40 12.29 -14.25 -6.87
CA ALA A 40 11.48 -13.33 -6.05
C ALA A 40 10.27 -14.05 -5.44
N SER A 41 9.58 -14.91 -6.20
CA SER A 41 8.48 -15.72 -5.70
C SER A 41 8.94 -16.75 -4.65
N THR A 42 10.17 -17.26 -4.73
CA THR A 42 10.72 -18.17 -3.72
C THR A 42 11.05 -17.42 -2.42
N VAL A 43 11.60 -16.21 -2.51
CA VAL A 43 11.79 -15.31 -1.36
C VAL A 43 10.44 -14.96 -0.73
N ARG A 44 9.43 -14.65 -1.55
CA ARG A 44 8.08 -14.34 -1.07
C ARG A 44 7.44 -15.50 -0.32
N ASP A 45 7.63 -16.75 -0.75
CA ASP A 45 7.10 -17.92 -0.02
C ASP A 45 7.64 -17.97 1.41
N GLN A 46 8.93 -17.69 1.59
CA GLN A 46 9.58 -17.61 2.89
C GLN A 46 9.01 -16.47 3.74
N ILE A 47 8.81 -15.29 3.14
CA ILE A 47 8.17 -14.13 3.80
C ILE A 47 6.75 -14.49 4.27
N MET A 48 5.96 -15.12 3.41
CA MET A 48 4.56 -15.43 3.74
C MET A 48 4.42 -16.42 4.89
N GLN A 49 5.38 -17.32 5.07
CA GLN A 49 5.42 -18.18 6.27
C GLN A 49 5.65 -17.35 7.55
N LYS A 50 6.62 -16.43 7.54
CA LYS A 50 6.84 -15.50 8.66
C LYS A 50 5.63 -14.58 8.87
N TYR A 51 5.01 -14.10 7.80
CA TYR A 51 3.81 -13.25 7.88
C TYR A 51 2.65 -13.92 8.62
N MET A 52 2.42 -15.22 8.39
CA MET A 52 1.39 -15.98 9.10
C MET A 52 1.67 -16.04 10.61
N ILE A 53 2.91 -16.28 11.01
CA ILE A 53 3.34 -16.30 12.41
C ILE A 53 3.16 -14.91 13.04
N SER A 54 3.72 -13.89 12.40
CA SER A 54 3.64 -12.50 12.84
C SER A 54 2.18 -12.01 12.97
N ARG A 55 1.29 -12.44 12.06
CA ARG A 55 -0.13 -12.12 12.13
C ARG A 55 -0.82 -12.75 13.34
N GLU A 56 -0.47 -13.99 13.66
CA GLU A 56 -1.04 -14.67 14.82
C GLU A 56 -0.54 -14.06 16.14
N GLU A 57 0.74 -13.77 16.25
CA GLU A 57 1.31 -13.08 17.41
C GLU A 57 0.68 -11.71 17.65
N ARG A 58 0.44 -10.94 16.57
CA ARG A 58 -0.25 -9.64 16.68
C ARG A 58 -1.68 -9.76 17.22
N LYS A 59 -2.42 -10.80 16.84
CA LYS A 59 -3.77 -11.03 17.38
C LYS A 59 -3.76 -11.34 18.87
N GLN A 60 -2.72 -12.05 19.32
CA GLN A 60 -2.60 -12.48 20.71
C GLN A 60 -2.07 -11.37 21.61
N SER A 61 -1.16 -10.52 21.13
CA SER A 61 -0.48 -9.51 21.93
C SER A 61 -1.40 -8.39 22.45
N LYS A 62 -2.51 -8.09 21.74
CA LYS A 62 -3.43 -6.98 22.05
C LYS A 62 -2.71 -5.63 22.27
N GLY A 63 -1.46 -5.52 21.80
CA GLY A 63 -0.64 -4.32 21.92
C GLY A 63 -1.16 -3.17 21.06
N LYS A 64 -0.64 -1.96 21.33
CA LYS A 64 -0.93 -0.77 20.52
C LYS A 64 -0.31 -0.93 19.13
N ARG A 65 -1.04 -0.57 18.08
CA ARG A 65 -0.61 -0.66 16.69
C ARG A 65 -0.36 0.72 16.10
N LEU A 66 0.77 0.87 15.42
CA LEU A 66 1.12 2.09 14.69
C LEU A 66 0.61 2.00 13.25
N TYR A 67 -0.10 3.04 12.80
CA TYR A 67 -0.44 3.26 11.39
C TYR A 67 0.33 4.49 10.89
N TYR A 68 1.26 4.26 9.97
CA TYR A 68 2.12 5.30 9.42
C TYR A 68 1.56 5.78 8.08
N LEU A 69 0.95 6.96 8.06
CA LEU A 69 0.33 7.55 6.88
C LEU A 69 1.34 8.47 6.18
N SER A 70 1.67 8.16 4.95
CA SER A 70 2.55 8.98 4.12
C SER A 70 2.11 8.90 2.66
N VAL A 71 2.21 10.02 1.96
CA VAL A 71 1.97 10.06 0.50
C VAL A 71 3.10 9.40 -0.29
N GLU A 72 4.25 9.16 0.36
CA GLU A 72 5.44 8.55 -0.22
C GLU A 72 5.96 7.40 0.63
N PHE A 73 6.41 6.32 -0.04
CA PHE A 73 7.26 5.28 0.54
C PHE A 73 8.33 4.88 -0.48
N LEU A 74 9.54 5.44 -0.33
CA LEU A 74 10.68 5.15 -1.21
C LEU A 74 11.41 3.90 -0.73
N MET A 75 10.80 2.74 -0.94
CA MET A 75 11.32 1.44 -0.48
C MET A 75 12.56 1.00 -1.25
N GLY A 76 12.64 1.31 -2.54
CA GLY A 76 13.63 0.77 -3.45
C GLY A 76 13.33 -0.68 -3.85
N ARG A 77 14.34 -1.37 -4.41
CA ARG A 77 14.26 -2.78 -4.78
C ARG A 77 14.21 -3.67 -3.55
N ALA A 78 13.28 -4.62 -3.52
CA ALA A 78 12.97 -5.39 -2.32
C ALA A 78 13.73 -6.72 -2.22
N MET A 79 14.11 -7.35 -3.34
CA MET A 79 14.58 -8.73 -3.35
C MET A 79 15.81 -8.94 -2.47
N TYR A 80 16.87 -8.15 -2.67
CA TYR A 80 18.10 -8.32 -1.90
C TYR A 80 17.92 -7.92 -0.43
N CYS A 81 17.17 -6.84 -0.16
CA CYS A 81 16.83 -6.44 1.20
C CYS A 81 16.06 -7.54 1.94
N ASN A 82 15.10 -8.17 1.28
CA ASN A 82 14.35 -9.29 1.85
C ASN A 82 15.25 -10.50 2.13
N MET A 83 16.16 -10.86 1.21
CA MET A 83 17.12 -11.94 1.44
C MET A 83 18.03 -11.65 2.63
N LEU A 84 18.48 -10.40 2.82
CA LEU A 84 19.28 -9.98 3.98
C LEU A 84 18.47 -10.07 5.27
N ASN A 85 17.27 -9.51 5.28
CA ASN A 85 16.40 -9.48 6.47
C ASN A 85 15.94 -10.89 6.88
N LEU A 86 15.82 -11.81 5.92
CA LEU A 86 15.55 -13.24 6.17
C LEU A 86 16.80 -14.03 6.58
N VAL A 87 17.97 -13.40 6.59
CA VAL A 87 19.29 -14.05 6.86
C VAL A 87 19.52 -15.25 5.93
N SER A 88 19.14 -15.13 4.66
CA SER A 88 19.19 -16.22 3.66
C SER A 88 19.95 -15.85 2.37
N SER A 89 20.59 -14.67 2.32
CA SER A 89 21.29 -14.18 1.13
C SER A 89 22.41 -15.09 0.65
N LYS A 90 23.10 -15.79 1.58
CA LYS A 90 24.15 -16.74 1.27
C LYS A 90 23.57 -17.98 0.55
N GLU A 91 22.51 -18.55 1.10
CA GLU A 91 21.85 -19.74 0.57
C GLU A 91 21.29 -19.50 -0.85
N TYR A 92 20.68 -18.32 -1.08
CA TYR A 92 20.21 -17.90 -2.40
C TYR A 92 21.37 -17.73 -3.39
N THR A 93 22.48 -17.10 -2.97
CA THR A 93 23.64 -16.90 -3.81
C THR A 93 24.27 -18.25 -4.21
N GLU A 94 24.42 -19.17 -3.26
CA GLU A 94 24.97 -20.50 -3.52
C GLU A 94 24.04 -21.34 -4.42
N ALA A 95 22.71 -21.28 -4.18
CA ALA A 95 21.73 -21.99 -5.02
C ALA A 95 21.75 -21.50 -6.48
N LEU A 96 21.82 -20.18 -6.68
CA LEU A 96 21.91 -19.59 -8.03
C LEU A 96 23.22 -19.93 -8.72
N ASN A 97 24.36 -19.89 -8.00
CA ASN A 97 25.67 -20.28 -8.55
C ASN A 97 25.68 -21.74 -9.03
N GLU A 98 25.04 -22.67 -8.31
CA GLU A 98 24.90 -24.06 -8.75
C GLU A 98 24.04 -24.21 -10.02
N LEU A 99 23.12 -23.26 -10.26
CA LEU A 99 22.33 -23.17 -11.50
C LEU A 99 23.07 -22.41 -12.63
N GLY A 100 24.30 -21.97 -12.39
CA GLY A 100 25.09 -21.20 -13.36
C GLY A 100 24.61 -19.73 -13.49
N ILE A 101 23.87 -19.21 -12.51
CA ILE A 101 23.25 -17.87 -12.56
C ILE A 101 23.99 -16.93 -11.59
N ASP A 102 24.47 -15.79 -12.09
CA ASP A 102 24.96 -14.70 -11.24
C ASP A 102 23.78 -13.93 -10.62
N ILE A 103 23.72 -13.90 -9.30
CA ILE A 103 22.67 -13.17 -8.54
C ILE A 103 22.55 -11.71 -8.98
N ARG A 104 23.65 -11.06 -9.36
CA ARG A 104 23.64 -9.65 -9.82
C ARG A 104 22.87 -9.47 -11.11
N SER A 105 22.84 -10.46 -11.99
CA SER A 105 22.03 -10.42 -13.21
C SER A 105 20.55 -10.47 -12.88
N VAL A 106 20.16 -11.28 -11.90
CA VAL A 106 18.78 -11.41 -11.44
C VAL A 106 18.30 -10.15 -10.73
N LEU A 107 19.15 -9.55 -9.89
CA LEU A 107 18.83 -8.30 -9.15
C LEU A 107 18.60 -7.11 -10.09
N LYS A 108 19.22 -7.09 -11.28
CA LYS A 108 19.02 -6.03 -12.28
C LYS A 108 17.64 -6.05 -12.93
N GLU A 109 16.99 -7.22 -12.95
CA GLU A 109 15.67 -7.39 -13.55
C GLU A 109 14.54 -6.86 -12.66
N GLU A 110 14.80 -6.60 -11.37
CA GLU A 110 13.81 -6.08 -10.46
C GLU A 110 13.47 -4.61 -10.79
N PRO A 111 12.20 -4.30 -11.12
CA PRO A 111 11.78 -2.92 -11.28
C PRO A 111 11.84 -2.18 -9.94
N GLU A 112 12.24 -0.93 -9.97
CA GLU A 112 12.24 -0.07 -8.78
C GLU A 112 10.95 0.74 -8.75
N PRO A 113 10.07 0.55 -7.75
CA PRO A 113 8.84 1.31 -7.66
C PRO A 113 9.12 2.77 -7.28
N GLY A 114 8.73 3.71 -8.13
CA GLY A 114 8.90 5.14 -7.91
C GLY A 114 7.84 5.74 -6.96
N LEU A 115 7.61 5.10 -5.80
CA LEU A 115 6.59 5.51 -4.84
C LEU A 115 7.08 6.56 -3.83
N GLY A 116 8.16 7.26 -4.14
CA GLY A 116 8.72 8.35 -3.35
C GLY A 116 9.72 9.16 -4.15
N ASN A 117 10.00 10.39 -3.71
CA ASN A 117 10.87 11.33 -4.40
C ASN A 117 12.21 11.53 -3.67
N GLY A 118 12.19 11.65 -2.35
CA GLY A 118 13.39 12.01 -1.61
C GLY A 118 13.35 11.64 -0.13
N GLY A 119 13.77 12.55 0.73
CA GLY A 119 13.95 12.34 2.18
C GLY A 119 12.68 11.92 2.90
N LEU A 120 11.53 12.50 2.55
CA LEU A 120 10.24 12.16 3.14
C LEU A 120 9.88 10.68 2.92
N GLY A 121 9.92 10.23 1.68
CA GLY A 121 9.61 8.86 1.31
C GLY A 121 10.65 7.86 1.80
N ARG A 122 11.94 8.24 1.81
CA ARG A 122 12.98 7.37 2.36
C ARG A 122 12.90 7.22 3.87
N LEU A 123 12.57 8.29 4.60
CA LEU A 123 12.34 8.23 6.04
C LEU A 123 11.20 7.28 6.39
N ALA A 124 10.07 7.37 5.67
CA ALA A 124 8.93 6.46 5.84
C ALA A 124 9.35 4.99 5.62
N ALA A 125 10.13 4.72 4.57
CA ALA A 125 10.66 3.39 4.28
C ALA A 125 11.57 2.87 5.39
N CYS A 126 12.51 3.70 5.89
CA CYS A 126 13.40 3.34 6.99
C CYS A 126 12.65 3.07 8.30
N PHE A 127 11.59 3.84 8.59
CA PHE A 127 10.78 3.59 9.77
C PHE A 127 10.03 2.26 9.69
N MET A 128 9.47 1.90 8.55
CA MET A 128 8.80 0.61 8.39
C MET A 128 9.79 -0.56 8.56
N ASP A 129 10.99 -0.45 8.02
CA ASP A 129 12.06 -1.45 8.19
C ASP A 129 12.49 -1.56 9.66
N SER A 130 12.71 -0.43 10.32
CA SER A 130 13.07 -0.38 11.75
C SER A 130 11.97 -0.94 12.65
N LEU A 131 10.69 -0.59 12.40
CA LEU A 131 9.55 -1.10 13.16
C LEU A 131 9.45 -2.63 13.05
N SER A 132 9.66 -3.18 11.85
CA SER A 132 9.67 -4.62 11.63
C SER A 132 10.87 -5.29 12.33
N SER A 133 12.06 -4.67 12.28
CA SER A 133 13.28 -5.21 12.91
C SER A 133 13.28 -5.10 14.44
N LEU A 134 12.44 -4.24 15.02
CA LEU A 134 12.25 -4.09 16.46
C LEU A 134 11.01 -4.84 16.98
N ASP A 135 10.41 -5.71 16.17
CA ASP A 135 9.20 -6.47 16.51
C ASP A 135 8.01 -5.59 16.93
N LEU A 136 7.91 -4.36 16.39
CA LEU A 136 6.81 -3.45 16.68
C LEU A 136 5.69 -3.60 15.65
N PRO A 137 4.43 -3.78 16.09
CA PRO A 137 3.30 -3.95 15.18
C PRO A 137 2.94 -2.63 14.50
N ALA A 138 3.10 -2.59 13.19
CA ALA A 138 2.82 -1.41 12.38
C ALA A 138 2.13 -1.74 11.05
N MET A 139 1.61 -0.70 10.39
CA MET A 139 1.16 -0.72 9.01
C MET A 139 1.48 0.63 8.37
N GLY A 140 2.19 0.62 7.24
CA GLY A 140 2.30 1.79 6.38
C GLY A 140 1.07 1.91 5.49
N CYS A 141 0.61 3.14 5.23
CA CYS A 141 -0.52 3.41 4.36
C CYS A 141 -0.18 4.52 3.37
N SER A 142 -0.39 4.25 2.06
CA SER A 142 -0.13 5.18 0.97
C SER A 142 -1.00 4.88 -0.25
N ILE A 143 -0.68 5.54 -1.37
CA ILE A 143 -1.30 5.29 -2.68
C ILE A 143 -0.42 4.34 -3.50
N ARG A 144 -1.05 3.40 -4.20
CA ARG A 144 -0.42 2.56 -5.22
C ARG A 144 -0.39 3.32 -6.54
N TYR A 145 0.60 4.19 -6.69
CA TYR A 145 0.72 4.95 -7.93
C TYR A 145 1.06 4.03 -9.12
N GLU A 146 0.30 4.16 -10.20
CA GLU A 146 0.49 3.35 -11.40
C GLU A 146 1.82 3.66 -12.09
N TYR A 147 2.18 4.94 -12.18
CA TYR A 147 3.44 5.41 -12.79
C TYR A 147 4.43 5.96 -11.77
N GLY A 148 4.01 6.16 -10.52
CA GLY A 148 4.84 6.72 -9.47
C GLY A 148 5.36 8.12 -9.78
N LEU A 149 6.64 8.35 -9.46
CA LEU A 149 7.41 9.50 -9.94
C LEU A 149 7.87 9.20 -11.37
N PHE A 150 8.07 10.25 -12.19
CA PHE A 150 8.50 10.10 -13.57
C PHE A 150 9.86 9.40 -13.71
N ARG A 151 10.04 8.69 -14.83
CA ARG A 151 11.34 8.17 -15.28
C ARG A 151 12.11 9.28 -15.98
N GLN A 152 13.31 9.57 -15.50
CA GLN A 152 14.18 10.59 -16.09
C GLN A 152 14.85 10.07 -17.35
N LYS A 153 14.80 10.85 -18.43
CA LYS A 153 15.54 10.63 -19.68
C LYS A 153 16.28 11.92 -20.06
N ILE A 154 17.49 11.80 -20.59
CA ILE A 154 18.22 12.92 -21.16
C ILE A 154 18.13 12.84 -22.67
N VAL A 155 17.60 13.90 -23.31
CA VAL A 155 17.48 14.04 -24.76
C VAL A 155 18.07 15.40 -25.13
N ASP A 156 19.03 15.43 -26.03
CA ASP A 156 19.72 16.65 -26.47
C ASP A 156 20.26 17.51 -25.32
N GLY A 157 20.75 16.86 -24.25
CA GLY A 157 21.28 17.55 -23.06
C GLY A 157 20.22 18.09 -22.10
N GLN A 158 18.95 17.87 -22.36
CA GLN A 158 17.84 18.31 -21.50
C GLN A 158 17.13 17.12 -20.85
N GLN A 159 16.65 17.30 -19.63
CA GLN A 159 15.82 16.32 -18.95
C GLN A 159 14.44 16.25 -19.60
N VAL A 160 14.00 15.01 -19.87
CA VAL A 160 12.63 14.71 -20.30
C VAL A 160 12.02 13.73 -19.29
N GLU A 161 10.82 14.04 -18.83
CA GLU A 161 10.06 13.20 -17.90
C GLU A 161 9.21 12.21 -18.69
N MET A 162 9.36 10.94 -18.35
CA MET A 162 8.64 9.83 -19.00
C MET A 162 7.83 9.06 -17.95
N PRO A 163 6.66 8.49 -18.32
CA PRO A 163 5.96 7.57 -17.42
C PRO A 163 6.88 6.41 -17.01
N ASP A 164 6.85 6.03 -15.75
CA ASP A 164 7.58 4.86 -15.24
C ASP A 164 6.62 3.68 -15.08
N SER A 165 6.54 2.87 -16.13
CA SER A 165 5.65 1.70 -16.19
C SER A 165 6.18 0.52 -15.35
N TRP A 166 6.44 0.72 -14.08
CA TRP A 166 7.03 -0.28 -13.18
C TRP A 166 6.16 -1.52 -12.95
N LEU A 167 4.86 -1.42 -13.29
CA LEU A 167 3.86 -2.49 -13.13
C LEU A 167 3.61 -3.30 -14.41
N ASP A 168 4.24 -2.99 -15.56
CA ASP A 168 3.96 -3.64 -16.84
C ASP A 168 4.09 -5.18 -16.79
N ASN A 169 5.02 -5.69 -15.99
CA ASN A 169 5.21 -7.13 -15.78
C ASN A 169 4.59 -7.65 -14.47
N GLY A 170 3.72 -6.85 -13.83
CA GLY A 170 3.19 -7.13 -12.50
C GLY A 170 4.23 -6.94 -11.40
N ASN A 171 3.78 -7.02 -10.14
CA ASN A 171 4.63 -6.91 -8.98
C ASN A 171 4.56 -8.18 -8.12
N VAL A 172 5.67 -8.89 -7.98
CA VAL A 172 5.73 -10.15 -7.21
C VAL A 172 5.48 -9.91 -5.71
N TRP A 173 5.83 -8.72 -5.21
CA TRP A 173 5.81 -8.45 -3.78
C TRP A 173 4.44 -8.08 -3.23
N GLU A 174 3.53 -7.60 -4.06
CA GLU A 174 2.21 -7.17 -3.60
C GLU A 174 1.17 -8.29 -3.60
N ASN A 175 0.18 -8.13 -2.73
CA ASN A 175 -0.98 -9.01 -2.64
C ASN A 175 -2.25 -8.18 -2.56
N ALA A 176 -3.14 -8.32 -3.54
CA ALA A 176 -4.44 -7.65 -3.52
C ALA A 176 -5.34 -8.21 -2.41
N VAL A 177 -5.89 -7.35 -1.58
CA VAL A 177 -6.74 -7.71 -0.44
C VAL A 177 -8.17 -7.23 -0.71
N MET A 178 -8.80 -7.81 -1.74
CA MET A 178 -10.09 -7.36 -2.29
C MET A 178 -11.22 -7.26 -1.24
N GLN A 179 -11.19 -8.08 -0.19
CA GLN A 179 -12.18 -8.05 0.90
C GLN A 179 -12.11 -6.81 1.79
N ASP A 180 -11.03 -6.04 1.68
CA ASP A 180 -10.83 -4.77 2.39
C ASP A 180 -11.05 -3.56 1.49
N THR A 181 -11.57 -3.75 0.27
CA THR A 181 -12.00 -2.64 -0.60
C THR A 181 -13.05 -1.81 0.13
N CYS A 182 -12.92 -0.49 0.06
CA CYS A 182 -13.87 0.45 0.62
C CYS A 182 -14.21 1.55 -0.38
N GLU A 183 -15.33 2.24 -0.13
CA GLU A 183 -15.83 3.32 -0.96
C GLU A 183 -15.39 4.68 -0.40
N ILE A 184 -14.92 5.54 -1.29
CA ILE A 184 -14.56 6.92 -0.99
C ILE A 184 -15.50 7.83 -1.76
N HIS A 185 -16.15 8.75 -1.05
CA HIS A 185 -17.13 9.66 -1.61
C HIS A 185 -16.50 11.03 -1.88
N PHE A 186 -16.72 11.55 -3.07
CA PHE A 186 -16.21 12.85 -3.49
C PHE A 186 -17.33 13.76 -3.99
N GLY A 187 -17.20 15.06 -3.76
CA GLY A 187 -18.21 16.05 -4.15
C GLY A 187 -19.45 15.98 -3.27
N GLY A 188 -20.57 16.39 -3.85
CA GLY A 188 -21.84 16.44 -3.12
C GLY A 188 -21.97 17.64 -2.18
N HIS A 189 -22.97 17.58 -1.32
CA HIS A 189 -23.25 18.58 -0.29
C HIS A 189 -23.70 17.89 0.99
N VAL A 190 -23.54 18.57 2.13
CA VAL A 190 -23.95 18.05 3.43
C VAL A 190 -25.38 18.48 3.71
N GLU A 191 -26.21 17.54 4.14
CA GLU A 191 -27.57 17.77 4.61
C GLU A 191 -27.68 17.44 6.09
N GLU A 192 -28.39 18.29 6.84
CA GLU A 192 -28.82 18.02 8.22
C GLU A 192 -30.03 17.09 8.18
N ILE A 193 -29.97 16.00 8.90
CA ILE A 193 -31.08 15.05 9.09
C ILE A 193 -31.38 14.88 10.57
N GLU A 194 -32.60 14.52 10.92
CA GLU A 194 -32.98 14.16 12.27
C GLU A 194 -33.10 12.63 12.38
N VAL A 195 -32.35 12.05 13.34
CA VAL A 195 -32.36 10.62 13.63
C VAL A 195 -32.60 10.46 15.14
N ASP A 196 -33.69 9.81 15.51
CA ASP A 196 -34.07 9.58 16.92
C ASP A 196 -34.15 10.87 17.79
N GLY A 197 -34.50 12.00 17.15
CA GLY A 197 -34.59 13.31 17.82
C GLY A 197 -33.26 14.06 17.94
N GLU A 198 -32.18 13.51 17.37
CA GLU A 198 -30.87 14.16 17.34
C GLU A 198 -30.54 14.62 15.92
N LYS A 199 -29.88 15.78 15.82
CA LYS A 199 -29.36 16.31 14.57
C LYS A 199 -28.14 15.52 14.14
N ARG A 200 -28.16 15.00 12.91
CA ARG A 200 -27.04 14.32 12.28
C ARG A 200 -26.80 14.90 10.90
N TYR A 201 -25.64 14.63 10.34
CA TYR A 201 -25.25 15.11 9.04
C TYR A 201 -24.98 13.95 8.10
N THR A 202 -25.40 14.09 6.84
CA THR A 202 -25.15 13.12 5.78
C THR A 202 -24.74 13.84 4.50
N THR A 203 -23.97 13.17 3.66
CA THR A 203 -23.56 13.70 2.34
C THR A 203 -24.48 13.16 1.26
N LYS A 204 -24.95 14.05 0.36
CA LYS A 204 -25.78 13.72 -0.81
C LYS A 204 -25.10 14.13 -2.10
N ASP A 205 -25.55 13.54 -3.23
CA ASP A 205 -25.10 13.87 -4.59
C ASP A 205 -23.57 13.74 -4.80
N TYR A 206 -22.94 12.83 -4.08
CA TYR A 206 -21.53 12.48 -4.24
C TYR A 206 -21.34 11.46 -5.38
N TYR A 207 -20.12 11.36 -5.89
CA TYR A 207 -19.69 10.23 -6.70
C TYR A 207 -18.72 9.36 -5.91
N THR A 208 -18.71 8.07 -6.24
CA THR A 208 -17.95 7.05 -5.50
C THR A 208 -16.71 6.62 -6.27
N VAL A 209 -15.62 6.46 -5.56
CA VAL A 209 -14.39 5.79 -6.03
C VAL A 209 -14.09 4.65 -5.07
N GLU A 210 -13.83 3.45 -5.58
CA GLU A 210 -13.38 2.33 -4.77
C GLU A 210 -11.89 2.43 -4.48
N ALA A 211 -11.51 2.26 -3.22
CA ALA A 211 -10.13 2.11 -2.79
C ALA A 211 -9.82 0.62 -2.62
N VAL A 212 -9.00 0.08 -3.52
CA VAL A 212 -8.58 -1.34 -3.53
C VAL A 212 -7.21 -1.47 -2.91
N PRO A 213 -7.04 -2.20 -1.79
CA PRO A 213 -5.76 -2.31 -1.11
C PRO A 213 -4.87 -3.41 -1.69
N TYR A 214 -3.58 -3.08 -1.78
CA TYR A 214 -2.49 -3.99 -2.10
C TYR A 214 -1.47 -3.96 -0.97
N ASP A 215 -1.23 -5.10 -0.34
CA ASP A 215 -0.29 -5.21 0.78
C ASP A 215 1.06 -5.71 0.30
N VAL A 216 2.12 -4.95 0.61
CA VAL A 216 3.52 -5.31 0.39
C VAL A 216 4.13 -5.66 1.76
N PRO A 217 4.70 -6.87 1.93
CA PRO A 217 5.29 -7.28 3.20
C PRO A 217 6.64 -6.60 3.45
N ILE A 218 6.81 -5.98 4.61
CA ILE A 218 8.06 -5.39 5.08
C ILE A 218 8.63 -6.30 6.17
N VAL A 219 9.72 -6.94 5.86
CA VAL A 219 10.36 -7.98 6.70
C VAL A 219 11.37 -7.34 7.66
N GLY A 220 11.30 -7.67 8.93
CA GLY A 220 12.30 -7.26 9.91
C GLY A 220 13.58 -8.11 9.80
N TYR A 221 14.74 -7.49 10.11
CA TYR A 221 16.04 -8.17 10.10
C TYR A 221 16.12 -9.21 11.23
N ASP A 222 16.24 -10.48 10.84
CA ASP A 222 16.36 -11.63 11.75
C ASP A 222 15.25 -11.72 12.81
N THR A 223 14.04 -11.20 12.49
CA THR A 223 12.87 -11.23 13.36
C THR A 223 11.73 -12.04 12.72
N VAL A 224 10.69 -12.35 13.50
CA VAL A 224 9.47 -12.98 12.96
C VAL A 224 8.51 -11.95 12.40
N THR A 225 8.69 -10.68 12.74
CA THR A 225 7.74 -9.62 12.37
C THR A 225 7.81 -9.28 10.90
N VAL A 226 6.65 -9.30 10.28
CA VAL A 226 6.42 -8.80 8.92
C VAL A 226 5.25 -7.81 8.99
N ASN A 227 5.53 -6.54 8.80
CA ASN A 227 4.53 -5.48 8.77
C ASN A 227 4.04 -5.23 7.33
N PRO A 228 2.75 -4.99 7.09
CA PRO A 228 2.27 -4.63 5.77
C PRO A 228 2.52 -3.15 5.47
N LEU A 229 2.92 -2.86 4.23
CA LEU A 229 2.74 -1.57 3.60
C LEU A 229 1.51 -1.69 2.70
N ARG A 230 0.42 -1.04 3.07
CA ARG A 230 -0.85 -1.02 2.33
C ARG A 230 -0.89 0.14 1.36
N LEU A 231 -0.99 -0.19 0.09
CA LEU A 231 -1.06 0.75 -1.02
C LEU A 231 -2.47 0.72 -1.62
N TRP A 232 -3.15 1.86 -1.61
CA TRP A 232 -4.49 2.01 -2.11
C TRP A 232 -4.51 2.36 -3.59
N SER A 233 -5.20 1.57 -4.41
CA SER A 233 -5.43 1.82 -5.83
C SER A 233 -6.85 2.32 -6.04
N ALA A 234 -7.02 3.42 -6.74
CA ALA A 234 -8.33 3.95 -7.10
C ALA A 234 -8.93 3.16 -8.26
N ARG A 235 -10.21 2.81 -8.13
CA ARG A 235 -10.97 2.10 -9.16
C ARG A 235 -12.38 2.68 -9.25
N SER A 236 -12.94 2.73 -10.45
CA SER A 236 -14.35 3.05 -10.62
C SER A 236 -15.25 1.89 -10.20
N PRO A 237 -16.33 2.12 -9.43
CA PRO A 237 -17.37 1.13 -9.23
C PRO A 237 -18.18 0.88 -10.51
N LYS A 238 -18.18 1.85 -11.44
CA LYS A 238 -18.83 1.73 -12.72
C LYS A 238 -18.01 0.86 -13.67
N LYS A 239 -18.72 0.15 -14.54
CA LYS A 239 -18.11 -0.65 -15.60
C LYS A 239 -18.25 0.07 -16.92
N LEU A 240 -17.55 -0.43 -17.95
CA LEU A 240 -17.63 0.07 -19.31
C LEU A 240 -19.11 0.23 -19.74
N ASP A 241 -19.49 1.42 -20.22
CA ASP A 241 -20.80 1.65 -20.80
C ASP A 241 -20.89 1.00 -22.18
N LEU A 242 -21.45 -0.20 -22.19
CA LEU A 242 -21.59 -0.99 -23.42
C LEU A 242 -22.51 -0.33 -24.46
N ASN A 243 -23.46 0.53 -24.06
CA ASN A 243 -24.34 1.23 -25.00
C ASN A 243 -23.54 2.30 -25.75
N SER A 244 -22.84 3.19 -25.03
CA SER A 244 -21.95 4.17 -25.65
C SER A 244 -20.86 3.50 -26.49
N PHE A 245 -20.29 2.39 -26.00
CA PHE A 245 -19.31 1.62 -26.76
C PHE A 245 -19.89 1.08 -28.08
N GLY A 246 -21.09 0.47 -28.03
CA GLY A 246 -21.79 -0.05 -29.22
C GLY A 246 -22.17 1.01 -30.27
N GLU A 247 -22.33 2.27 -29.82
CA GLU A 247 -22.61 3.43 -30.68
C GLU A 247 -21.33 4.11 -31.21
N GLY A 248 -20.15 3.57 -30.93
CA GLY A 248 -18.85 4.12 -31.39
C GLY A 248 -18.33 5.27 -30.55
N ARG A 249 -18.95 5.59 -29.40
CA ARG A 249 -18.50 6.62 -28.45
C ARG A 249 -17.51 6.02 -27.43
N TYR A 250 -16.39 5.50 -27.90
CA TYR A 250 -15.43 4.72 -27.10
C TYR A 250 -14.84 5.50 -25.92
N VAL A 251 -14.49 6.77 -26.13
CA VAL A 251 -13.92 7.62 -25.06
C VAL A 251 -14.98 7.88 -23.98
N GLN A 252 -16.19 8.22 -24.35
CA GLN A 252 -17.29 8.45 -23.40
C GLN A 252 -17.63 7.18 -22.61
N ALA A 253 -17.52 6.00 -23.23
CA ALA A 253 -17.79 4.72 -22.58
C ALA A 253 -16.84 4.40 -21.43
N SER A 254 -15.62 4.97 -21.41
CA SER A 254 -14.59 4.76 -20.37
C SER A 254 -14.28 6.01 -19.53
N GLU A 255 -14.87 7.16 -19.83
CA GLU A 255 -14.51 8.45 -19.24
C GLU A 255 -14.59 8.45 -17.69
N GLU A 256 -15.69 7.93 -17.14
CA GLU A 256 -15.87 7.88 -15.68
C GLU A 256 -14.89 6.91 -15.00
N ILE A 257 -14.48 5.85 -15.70
CA ILE A 257 -13.47 4.91 -15.22
C ILE A 257 -12.14 5.62 -15.14
N GLU A 258 -11.72 6.27 -16.20
CA GLU A 258 -10.44 7.01 -16.28
C GLU A 258 -10.35 8.13 -15.24
N LEU A 259 -11.44 8.88 -15.03
CA LEU A 259 -11.50 9.95 -14.04
C LEU A 259 -11.31 9.42 -12.61
N ALA A 260 -11.93 8.30 -12.26
CA ALA A 260 -11.76 7.69 -10.95
C ALA A 260 -10.31 7.18 -10.74
N GLU A 261 -9.77 6.47 -11.74
CA GLU A 261 -8.44 5.87 -11.67
C GLU A 261 -7.30 6.90 -11.71
N THR A 262 -7.56 8.12 -12.24
CA THR A 262 -6.58 9.22 -12.26
C THR A 262 -6.04 9.55 -10.86
N ILE A 263 -6.83 9.33 -9.80
CA ILE A 263 -6.42 9.59 -8.41
C ILE A 263 -5.14 8.83 -8.02
N SER A 264 -4.96 7.61 -8.51
CA SER A 264 -3.79 6.77 -8.19
C SER A 264 -2.79 6.65 -9.33
N LYS A 265 -2.80 7.53 -10.36
CA LYS A 265 -1.87 7.40 -11.49
C LYS A 265 -0.47 7.91 -11.21
N VAL A 266 -0.32 9.13 -10.72
CA VAL A 266 0.97 9.84 -10.66
C VAL A 266 1.20 10.42 -9.26
N LEU A 267 2.42 10.25 -8.74
CA LEU A 267 2.90 10.92 -7.54
C LEU A 267 3.24 12.38 -7.87
N TYR A 268 2.72 13.33 -7.08
CA TYR A 268 2.91 14.78 -7.26
C TYR A 268 2.51 15.28 -8.65
N PRO A 269 1.23 15.25 -9.01
CA PRO A 269 0.76 15.88 -10.22
C PRO A 269 1.08 17.39 -10.17
N GLU A 270 1.25 17.98 -11.36
CA GLU A 270 1.46 19.45 -11.48
C GLU A 270 0.30 20.21 -10.82
N ASP A 271 0.59 21.06 -9.83
CA ASP A 271 -0.39 21.75 -8.99
C ASP A 271 -0.40 23.28 -9.16
N ARG A 272 0.17 23.82 -10.25
CA ARG A 272 0.09 25.25 -10.58
C ARG A 272 -1.29 25.68 -11.08
N HIS A 273 -2.07 24.76 -11.62
CA HIS A 273 -3.45 25.00 -12.09
C HIS A 273 -4.50 24.34 -11.16
N TYR A 274 -5.77 24.75 -11.34
CA TYR A 274 -6.85 24.31 -10.46
C TYR A 274 -7.05 22.79 -10.45
N GLU A 275 -7.06 22.16 -11.62
CA GLU A 275 -7.29 20.72 -11.78
C GLU A 275 -6.21 19.90 -11.05
N GLY A 276 -4.95 20.32 -11.11
CA GLY A 276 -3.86 19.65 -10.41
C GLY A 276 -3.96 19.80 -8.89
N LYS A 277 -4.35 21.00 -8.40
CA LYS A 277 -4.62 21.21 -6.96
C LYS A 277 -5.76 20.31 -6.48
N MET A 278 -6.84 20.22 -7.25
CA MET A 278 -7.97 19.35 -6.94
C MET A 278 -7.59 17.88 -6.95
N LEU A 279 -6.80 17.44 -7.94
CA LEU A 279 -6.31 16.05 -7.99
C LEU A 279 -5.47 15.72 -6.77
N ARG A 280 -4.52 16.60 -6.41
CA ARG A 280 -3.69 16.42 -5.23
C ARG A 280 -4.52 16.34 -3.94
N LEU A 281 -5.53 17.20 -3.79
CA LEU A 281 -6.44 17.17 -2.65
C LEU A 281 -7.24 15.85 -2.61
N LYS A 282 -7.71 15.38 -3.76
CA LYS A 282 -8.39 14.08 -3.88
C LYS A 282 -7.47 12.93 -3.50
N GLN A 283 -6.20 12.94 -3.90
CA GLN A 283 -5.22 11.93 -3.51
C GLN A 283 -5.04 11.87 -2.00
N HIS A 284 -4.89 13.04 -1.34
CA HIS A 284 -4.74 13.11 0.10
C HIS A 284 -5.96 12.55 0.84
N TYR A 285 -7.17 12.97 0.45
CA TYR A 285 -8.40 12.46 1.04
C TYR A 285 -8.60 10.96 0.77
N PHE A 286 -8.35 10.52 -0.45
CA PHE A 286 -8.51 9.14 -0.88
C PHE A 286 -7.78 8.15 0.02
N PHE A 287 -6.46 8.27 0.18
CA PHE A 287 -5.71 7.30 0.95
C PHE A 287 -5.93 7.45 2.47
N VAL A 288 -6.20 8.67 2.93
CA VAL A 288 -6.50 8.93 4.34
C VAL A 288 -7.82 8.29 4.74
N SER A 289 -8.91 8.56 3.99
CA SER A 289 -10.23 8.00 4.27
C SER A 289 -10.22 6.47 4.17
N ALA A 290 -9.60 5.91 3.11
CA ALA A 290 -9.45 4.46 2.97
C ALA A 290 -8.71 3.83 4.16
N SER A 291 -7.63 4.46 4.61
CA SER A 291 -6.83 3.96 5.74
C SER A 291 -7.60 4.03 7.04
N LEU A 292 -8.30 5.12 7.32
CA LEU A 292 -9.09 5.29 8.54
C LEU A 292 -10.29 4.34 8.59
N GLN A 293 -11.02 4.16 7.49
CA GLN A 293 -12.10 3.18 7.40
C GLN A 293 -11.58 1.76 7.73
N TYR A 294 -10.42 1.39 7.20
CA TYR A 294 -9.78 0.11 7.52
C TYR A 294 -9.39 0.03 9.01
N ILE A 295 -8.79 1.08 9.57
CA ILE A 295 -8.38 1.14 10.98
C ILE A 295 -9.59 0.94 11.90
N ILE A 296 -10.68 1.64 11.66
CA ILE A 296 -11.91 1.52 12.43
C ILE A 296 -12.54 0.13 12.27
N LYS A 297 -12.60 -0.40 11.05
CA LYS A 297 -13.07 -1.77 10.77
C LYS A 297 -12.24 -2.82 11.53
N ASP A 298 -10.91 -2.73 11.51
CA ASP A 298 -10.00 -3.65 12.22
C ASP A 298 -10.14 -3.49 13.74
N PHE A 299 -10.27 -2.26 14.23
CA PHE A 299 -10.52 -1.97 15.64
C PHE A 299 -11.84 -2.60 16.12
N LYS A 300 -12.94 -2.35 15.42
CA LYS A 300 -14.27 -2.90 15.77
C LYS A 300 -14.29 -4.43 15.79
N LYS A 301 -13.55 -5.07 14.90
CA LYS A 301 -13.41 -6.53 14.87
C LYS A 301 -12.79 -7.10 16.16
N ASN A 302 -11.90 -6.35 16.81
CA ASN A 302 -11.16 -6.81 17.98
C ASN A 302 -11.75 -6.28 19.30
N TYR A 303 -12.38 -5.11 19.29
CA TYR A 303 -12.83 -4.39 20.50
C TYR A 303 -14.30 -3.95 20.45
N GLY A 304 -15.04 -4.27 19.37
CA GLY A 304 -16.43 -3.80 19.21
C GLY A 304 -16.52 -2.28 19.10
N ASN A 305 -17.58 -1.70 19.63
CA ASN A 305 -17.82 -0.25 19.61
C ASN A 305 -17.24 0.48 20.84
N HIS A 306 -16.25 -0.11 21.51
CA HIS A 306 -15.57 0.49 22.66
C HIS A 306 -14.54 1.53 22.21
N PHE A 307 -15.00 2.62 21.58
CA PHE A 307 -14.14 3.65 21.00
C PHE A 307 -13.28 4.40 22.01
N GLU A 308 -13.65 4.40 23.28
CA GLU A 308 -12.83 4.93 24.39
C GLU A 308 -11.44 4.22 24.45
N LEU A 309 -11.34 3.00 23.96
CA LEU A 309 -10.08 2.24 23.90
C LEU A 309 -9.24 2.57 22.66
N LEU A 310 -9.78 3.28 21.67
CA LEU A 310 -9.09 3.53 20.40
C LEU A 310 -7.71 4.19 20.61
N PRO A 311 -7.55 5.23 21.47
CA PRO A 311 -6.24 5.84 21.71
C PRO A 311 -5.22 4.91 22.40
N GLU A 312 -5.69 3.88 23.11
CA GLU A 312 -4.82 2.90 23.76
C GLU A 312 -4.32 1.80 22.76
N LYS A 313 -5.11 1.52 21.74
CA LYS A 313 -4.89 0.41 20.80
C LYS A 313 -4.35 0.85 19.45
N VAL A 314 -4.56 2.09 19.09
CA VAL A 314 -4.20 2.66 17.79
C VAL A 314 -3.42 3.95 17.99
N VAL A 315 -2.40 4.15 17.17
CA VAL A 315 -1.78 5.46 16.94
C VAL A 315 -1.64 5.68 15.44
N VAL A 316 -2.09 6.83 14.97
CA VAL A 316 -1.95 7.27 13.59
C VAL A 316 -0.82 8.29 13.53
N HIS A 317 0.26 7.94 12.82
CA HIS A 317 1.38 8.84 12.60
C HIS A 317 1.21 9.57 11.25
N ILE A 318 1.15 10.88 11.32
CA ILE A 318 0.97 11.77 10.16
C ILE A 318 2.35 12.23 9.67
N ASN A 319 2.77 11.76 8.49
CA ASN A 319 4.04 12.16 7.89
C ASN A 319 3.85 13.39 6.99
N ASP A 320 4.37 14.56 7.43
CA ASP A 320 4.11 15.87 6.84
C ASP A 320 2.62 16.29 6.96
N THR A 321 2.21 17.29 6.19
CA THR A 321 0.83 17.81 6.14
C THR A 321 -0.08 17.03 5.20
N HIS A 322 0.48 16.18 4.32
CA HIS A 322 -0.29 15.45 3.32
C HIS A 322 -1.42 14.61 3.92
N PRO A 323 -1.21 13.82 4.99
CA PRO A 323 -2.31 13.11 5.64
C PRO A 323 -3.01 13.92 6.73
N GLY A 324 -2.85 15.23 6.79
CA GLY A 324 -3.48 16.11 7.81
C GLY A 324 -5.00 16.02 7.85
N MET A 325 -5.63 15.64 6.72
CA MET A 325 -7.07 15.37 6.66
C MET A 325 -7.50 14.17 7.53
N ALA A 326 -6.57 13.41 8.09
CA ALA A 326 -6.89 12.30 9.00
C ALA A 326 -7.63 12.80 10.27
N ILE A 327 -7.37 14.02 10.71
CA ILE A 327 -8.02 14.61 11.89
C ILE A 327 -9.52 14.83 11.63
N PRO A 328 -9.92 15.65 10.64
CA PRO A 328 -11.34 15.86 10.37
C PRO A 328 -12.04 14.61 9.83
N GLU A 329 -11.38 13.75 9.08
CA GLU A 329 -11.99 12.53 8.57
C GLU A 329 -12.25 11.51 9.70
N LEU A 330 -11.36 11.37 10.67
CA LEU A 330 -11.62 10.52 11.82
C LEU A 330 -12.76 11.08 12.69
N MET A 331 -12.84 12.42 12.85
CA MET A 331 -14.00 13.06 13.47
C MET A 331 -15.29 12.71 12.74
N ARG A 332 -15.31 12.84 11.41
CA ARG A 332 -16.48 12.51 10.58
C ARG A 332 -16.92 11.05 10.77
N ILE A 333 -15.98 10.11 10.66
CA ILE A 333 -16.28 8.68 10.84
C ILE A 333 -16.88 8.42 12.22
N LEU A 334 -16.24 8.93 13.29
CA LEU A 334 -16.70 8.69 14.66
C LEU A 334 -18.07 9.34 14.93
N MET A 335 -18.35 10.52 14.37
CA MET A 335 -19.59 11.24 14.60
C MET A 335 -20.71 10.80 13.66
N ASP A 336 -20.46 10.79 12.35
CA ASP A 336 -21.51 10.60 11.35
C ASP A 336 -21.82 9.12 11.09
N GLU A 337 -20.82 8.24 11.18
CA GLU A 337 -20.98 6.80 10.94
C GLU A 337 -21.16 6.00 12.23
N GLU A 338 -20.38 6.32 13.28
CA GLU A 338 -20.40 5.58 14.55
C GLU A 338 -21.29 6.22 15.62
N GLY A 339 -21.74 7.46 15.42
CA GLY A 339 -22.74 8.13 16.26
C GLY A 339 -22.23 8.73 17.57
N LEU A 340 -20.90 8.97 17.69
CA LEU A 340 -20.34 9.63 18.88
C LEU A 340 -20.66 11.12 18.90
N GLY A 341 -20.73 11.69 20.12
CA GLY A 341 -20.82 13.14 20.29
C GLY A 341 -19.49 13.85 19.98
N TRP A 342 -19.56 15.17 19.71
CA TRP A 342 -18.38 15.99 19.38
C TRP A 342 -17.28 15.91 20.44
N ASP A 343 -17.61 16.05 21.71
CA ASP A 343 -16.62 16.09 22.80
C ASP A 343 -15.90 14.73 22.94
N GLU A 344 -16.65 13.64 22.82
CA GLU A 344 -16.11 12.27 22.87
C GLU A 344 -15.21 11.98 21.68
N ALA A 345 -15.68 12.25 20.47
CA ALA A 345 -14.89 12.06 19.24
C ALA A 345 -13.62 12.92 19.25
N SER A 346 -13.72 14.20 19.68
CA SER A 346 -12.60 15.12 19.78
C SER A 346 -11.54 14.64 20.77
N ALA A 347 -11.93 14.13 21.94
CA ALA A 347 -11.00 13.58 22.93
C ALA A 347 -10.24 12.36 22.38
N ILE A 348 -10.93 11.47 21.65
CA ILE A 348 -10.31 10.31 21.00
C ILE A 348 -9.30 10.74 19.93
N VAL A 349 -9.69 11.68 19.07
CA VAL A 349 -8.83 12.14 17.95
C VAL A 349 -7.58 12.86 18.45
N GLN A 350 -7.67 13.70 19.48
CA GLN A 350 -6.52 14.42 20.05
C GLN A 350 -5.45 13.49 20.62
N ILE A 351 -5.83 12.35 21.18
CA ILE A 351 -4.90 11.38 21.77
C ILE A 351 -4.39 10.38 20.73
N GLY A 352 -5.25 10.02 19.77
CA GLY A 352 -4.99 8.97 18.79
C GLY A 352 -4.14 9.39 17.58
N THR A 353 -3.98 10.70 17.33
CA THR A 353 -3.21 11.20 16.19
C THR A 353 -1.93 11.92 16.65
N GLY A 354 -0.82 11.57 16.04
CA GLY A 354 0.48 12.20 16.30
C GLY A 354 1.15 12.66 15.01
N SER A 355 1.74 13.85 15.04
CA SER A 355 2.60 14.36 13.98
C SER A 355 4.07 14.28 14.40
N PRO A 356 5.04 14.07 13.49
CA PRO A 356 6.45 14.19 13.82
C PRO A 356 6.75 15.58 14.40
N ALA A 357 7.66 15.63 15.38
CA ALA A 357 8.01 16.84 16.14
C ALA A 357 8.56 18.03 15.31
N TRP A 358 8.70 17.91 14.03
CA TRP A 358 9.20 18.94 13.11
C TRP A 358 8.09 19.66 12.31
N LEU A 359 6.85 19.44 12.67
CA LEU A 359 5.71 20.30 12.29
C LEU A 359 5.48 21.45 13.29
N LEU A 360 6.45 21.70 14.20
CA LEU A 360 6.49 22.88 15.07
C LEU A 360 7.32 23.98 14.44
#